data_2921c627fef4870fea2b154b650b01ae
#
_entry.id   2921c627fef4870fea2b154b650b01ae
#
_cell.length_a   1.000
_cell.length_b   1.000
_cell.length_c   1.000
_cell.angle_alpha   90.00
_cell.angle_beta   90.00
_cell.angle_gamma   90.00
#
_symmetry.space_group_name_H-M   'P 1'
#
loop_
_entity.id
_entity.type
_entity.pdbx_description
1 polymer ?
#
loop_
_entity_poly.entity_id
_entity_poly.type
_entity_poly.pdbx_seq_one_letter_code
_entity_poly.pdbx_strand_id
1 'polypeptide(L)'
;MTTRLPPVDILVVGVGVAGSILCKELAATGLKIVGLERGRMIDPQHDFAMPYAHDELKYDRHSDILQNLSRETLTFRNKMQEKALPMREMGSFKPGECVGGAGMHWGAHARRFLPWDFEVRSRTLDRYGTNHMPEDWTGQDWGLSYDEIESYYDQFEHIYGVGGKAGNLEGAIQPGGNPFEGTRSREFPNPASQRTYAGALFAEAAQSLGKTPFQNPTAAMTSPYTNLYKMTLGQCVRGGFCNSHGCAMGAKASPLTTVIPTLAKHPNFELRTHTNVTRVDLDSDGKRAIGVTYIDARGREVHQPADLVILASYTFNNTRLLLLSGIGKPYDPVANQGVVGRNYAYQTGARVAMFFDDKVFNPFMGGGALTTSIDDYNGDNFDHAGQGFIGGAYLAAQSNGATPIRSINVPPGTPRWGGEWKQAAAQNYNRNFSIYAHGGCQSRRGNYLDLDPTYRDANGLPLLRMTFDWGENEQRLSAYAIERALEIAKLIGPAKLGVHPLSKTYSIVPYQSTHNVGGAAMGADPATSVVNKYLQSWDVPNVFVVGASAFPQNSANPPTLTVGALACWTADAIKDEYLAKPRPLA
;
A
#
# COMPACT_ATOMS: atom_id res chain seq x y z
N MET A 1 -4.41 17.62 -33.60
CA MET A 1 -5.84 17.22 -33.58
C MET A 1 -5.99 16.03 -32.66
N THR A 2 -6.89 16.09 -31.70
CA THR A 2 -7.19 14.98 -30.79
C THR A 2 -7.91 13.86 -31.55
N THR A 3 -7.42 12.65 -31.48
CA THR A 3 -8.07 11.48 -32.07
C THR A 3 -9.22 11.04 -31.18
N ARG A 4 -10.45 10.95 -31.71
CA ARG A 4 -11.60 10.41 -30.96
C ARG A 4 -11.85 8.96 -31.35
N LEU A 5 -11.95 8.09 -30.35
CA LEU A 5 -12.24 6.67 -30.52
C LEU A 5 -13.74 6.37 -30.38
N PRO A 6 -14.22 5.19 -30.82
CA PRO A 6 -15.55 4.71 -30.54
C PRO A 6 -15.80 4.60 -29.02
N PRO A 7 -17.04 4.82 -28.55
CA PRO A 7 -17.36 4.73 -27.12
C PRO A 7 -17.23 3.30 -26.57
N VAL A 8 -17.00 3.21 -25.27
CA VAL A 8 -17.00 1.97 -24.48
C VAL A 8 -17.92 2.15 -23.27
N ASP A 9 -18.39 1.07 -22.69
CA ASP A 9 -19.28 1.15 -21.54
C ASP A 9 -18.52 1.53 -20.28
N ILE A 10 -17.38 0.86 -20.02
CA ILE A 10 -16.58 1.04 -18.80
C ILE A 10 -15.12 1.29 -19.16
N LEU A 11 -14.54 2.30 -18.55
CA LEU A 11 -13.13 2.63 -18.68
C LEU A 11 -12.44 2.57 -17.31
N VAL A 12 -11.38 1.78 -17.20
CA VAL A 12 -10.58 1.65 -15.98
C VAL A 12 -9.19 2.25 -16.21
N VAL A 13 -8.83 3.26 -15.43
CA VAL A 13 -7.55 3.96 -15.50
C VAL A 13 -6.59 3.37 -14.47
N GLY A 14 -5.54 2.69 -14.94
CA GLY A 14 -4.59 1.94 -14.14
C GLY A 14 -5.01 0.47 -13.96
N VAL A 15 -4.16 -0.46 -14.42
CA VAL A 15 -4.41 -1.91 -14.34
C VAL A 15 -3.43 -2.55 -13.35
N GLY A 16 -3.41 -1.98 -12.13
CA GLY A 16 -2.72 -2.51 -10.96
C GLY A 16 -3.58 -3.52 -10.19
N VAL A 17 -3.36 -3.64 -8.87
CA VAL A 17 -4.12 -4.56 -7.99
C VAL A 17 -5.63 -4.28 -8.07
N ALA A 18 -6.05 -3.06 -7.76
CA ALA A 18 -7.47 -2.70 -7.78
C ALA A 18 -8.08 -2.75 -9.19
N GLY A 19 -7.42 -2.10 -10.16
CA GLY A 19 -7.96 -2.00 -11.53
C GLY A 19 -8.10 -3.34 -12.23
N SER A 20 -7.18 -4.30 -12.01
CA SER A 20 -7.29 -5.63 -12.59
C SER A 20 -8.48 -6.43 -12.03
N ILE A 21 -8.75 -6.30 -10.72
CA ILE A 21 -9.91 -6.92 -10.07
C ILE A 21 -11.20 -6.33 -10.63
N LEU A 22 -11.31 -5.00 -10.66
CA LEU A 22 -12.46 -4.30 -11.22
C LEU A 22 -12.72 -4.71 -12.68
N CYS A 23 -11.69 -4.72 -13.52
CA CYS A 23 -11.82 -5.20 -14.90
C CYS A 23 -12.33 -6.63 -14.96
N LYS A 24 -11.81 -7.53 -14.09
CA LYS A 24 -12.17 -8.95 -14.09
C LYS A 24 -13.60 -9.18 -13.62
N GLU A 25 -14.00 -8.55 -12.52
CA GLU A 25 -15.35 -8.67 -11.96
C GLU A 25 -16.40 -8.06 -12.89
N LEU A 26 -16.12 -6.88 -13.45
CA LEU A 26 -17.04 -6.20 -14.35
C LEU A 26 -17.11 -6.85 -15.74
N ALA A 27 -16.07 -7.58 -16.18
CA ALA A 27 -16.12 -8.31 -17.44
C ALA A 27 -17.25 -9.37 -17.48
N ALA A 28 -17.69 -9.87 -16.32
CA ALA A 28 -18.81 -10.79 -16.21
C ALA A 28 -20.16 -10.17 -16.61
N THR A 29 -20.28 -8.83 -16.66
CA THR A 29 -21.51 -8.14 -17.05
C THR A 29 -21.81 -8.21 -18.56
N GLY A 30 -20.81 -8.56 -19.37
CA GLY A 30 -20.91 -8.52 -20.84
C GLY A 30 -20.69 -7.13 -21.46
N LEU A 31 -20.53 -6.09 -20.65
CA LEU A 31 -20.23 -4.74 -21.10
C LEU A 31 -18.81 -4.62 -21.64
N LYS A 32 -18.59 -3.72 -22.60
CA LYS A 32 -17.29 -3.45 -23.18
C LYS A 32 -16.40 -2.68 -22.22
N ILE A 33 -15.31 -3.29 -21.78
CA ILE A 33 -14.39 -2.74 -20.81
C ILE A 33 -13.04 -2.46 -21.46
N VAL A 34 -12.49 -1.27 -21.21
CA VAL A 34 -11.13 -0.91 -21.58
C VAL A 34 -10.32 -0.57 -20.33
N GLY A 35 -9.23 -1.29 -20.13
CA GLY A 35 -8.21 -0.97 -19.14
C GLY A 35 -7.08 -0.15 -19.79
N LEU A 36 -6.82 1.04 -19.27
CA LEU A 36 -5.72 1.91 -19.69
C LEU A 36 -4.57 1.80 -18.69
N GLU A 37 -3.39 1.38 -19.15
CA GLU A 37 -2.20 1.29 -18.32
C GLU A 37 -1.08 2.15 -18.92
N ARG A 38 -0.45 2.97 -18.07
CA ARG A 38 0.62 3.88 -18.49
C ARG A 38 1.89 3.11 -18.89
N GLY A 39 2.19 2.06 -18.15
CA GLY A 39 3.38 1.24 -18.36
C GLY A 39 3.22 0.15 -19.42
N ARG A 40 4.26 -0.64 -19.55
CA ARG A 40 4.33 -1.78 -20.47
C ARG A 40 3.74 -3.06 -19.87
N MET A 41 3.47 -4.05 -20.70
CA MET A 41 3.26 -5.42 -20.27
C MET A 41 4.57 -5.99 -19.68
N ILE A 42 4.46 -6.77 -18.63
CA ILE A 42 5.56 -7.49 -17.98
C ILE A 42 5.50 -8.97 -18.40
N ASP A 43 6.64 -9.54 -18.70
CA ASP A 43 6.85 -10.98 -18.78
C ASP A 43 7.65 -11.45 -17.57
N PRO A 44 7.00 -12.08 -16.55
CA PRO A 44 7.68 -12.48 -15.34
C PRO A 44 8.89 -13.41 -15.54
N GLN A 45 8.89 -14.21 -16.61
CA GLN A 45 9.98 -15.14 -16.89
C GLN A 45 11.24 -14.43 -17.41
N HIS A 46 11.07 -13.39 -18.19
CA HIS A 46 12.17 -12.58 -18.72
C HIS A 46 12.53 -11.41 -17.80
N ASP A 47 11.52 -10.69 -17.29
CA ASP A 47 11.75 -9.49 -16.51
C ASP A 47 12.25 -9.80 -15.09
N PHE A 48 11.91 -10.99 -14.54
CA PHE A 48 12.29 -11.40 -13.19
C PHE A 48 13.17 -12.66 -13.16
N ALA A 49 13.94 -12.92 -14.18
CA ALA A 49 14.77 -14.12 -14.36
C ALA A 49 15.92 -14.20 -13.34
N MET A 50 15.58 -14.29 -12.06
CA MET A 50 16.50 -14.32 -10.90
C MET A 50 17.62 -15.36 -11.00
N PRO A 51 17.36 -16.63 -11.41
CA PRO A 51 18.41 -17.63 -11.47
C PRO A 51 19.55 -17.30 -12.44
N TYR A 52 19.29 -16.40 -13.38
CA TYR A 52 20.23 -16.03 -14.45
C TYR A 52 20.82 -14.64 -14.28
N ALA A 53 20.42 -13.90 -13.25
CA ALA A 53 20.92 -12.57 -13.07
C ALA A 53 22.06 -12.52 -12.08
N HIS A 54 23.16 -12.11 -12.60
CA HIS A 54 24.39 -11.93 -11.86
C HIS A 54 24.61 -10.49 -11.41
N ASP A 55 23.62 -9.61 -11.65
CA ASP A 55 23.70 -8.18 -11.36
C ASP A 55 22.59 -7.76 -10.39
N GLU A 56 22.92 -7.70 -9.10
CA GLU A 56 22.02 -7.24 -8.06
C GLU A 56 21.52 -5.81 -8.31
N LEU A 57 22.33 -4.93 -8.89
CA LEU A 57 21.93 -3.55 -9.17
C LEU A 57 20.80 -3.48 -10.18
N LYS A 58 20.83 -4.32 -11.20
CA LYS A 58 19.76 -4.43 -12.17
C LYS A 58 18.46 -4.89 -11.51
N TYR A 59 18.55 -5.84 -10.58
CA TYR A 59 17.37 -6.33 -9.84
C TYR A 59 16.88 -5.37 -8.79
N ASP A 60 17.77 -4.78 -8.03
CA ASP A 60 17.40 -3.90 -6.92
C ASP A 60 16.69 -2.64 -7.41
N ARG A 61 17.03 -2.16 -8.59
CA ARG A 61 16.48 -0.90 -9.09
C ARG A 61 15.28 -1.03 -10.00
N HIS A 62 15.02 -2.15 -10.64
CA HIS A 62 13.89 -2.38 -11.57
C HIS A 62 13.31 -1.09 -12.19
N SER A 63 14.21 -0.19 -12.60
CA SER A 63 13.86 1.18 -13.01
C SER A 63 12.94 1.21 -14.22
N ASP A 64 12.91 0.13 -14.98
CA ASP A 64 12.09 -0.07 -16.18
C ASP A 64 10.62 -0.42 -15.90
N ILE A 65 10.29 -0.81 -14.65
CA ILE A 65 8.91 -1.05 -14.20
C ILE A 65 8.43 -0.03 -13.16
N LEU A 66 9.29 0.95 -12.83
CA LEU A 66 8.95 2.06 -11.95
C LEU A 66 8.71 3.33 -12.75
N GLN A 67 7.97 4.26 -12.15
CA GLN A 67 7.69 5.56 -12.74
C GLN A 67 8.96 6.25 -13.20
N ASN A 68 8.98 6.69 -14.46
CA ASN A 68 10.09 7.43 -15.03
C ASN A 68 10.07 8.88 -14.56
N LEU A 69 10.92 9.21 -13.58
CA LEU A 69 10.99 10.54 -12.97
C LEU A 69 11.45 11.65 -13.91
N SER A 70 12.04 11.31 -15.08
CA SER A 70 12.37 12.32 -16.10
C SER A 70 11.15 12.81 -16.87
N ARG A 71 10.08 12.01 -16.92
CA ARG A 71 8.81 12.36 -17.55
C ARG A 71 7.82 12.99 -16.61
N GLU A 72 7.69 12.39 -15.43
CA GLU A 72 6.79 12.84 -14.37
C GLU A 72 7.40 12.52 -13.00
N THR A 73 7.45 13.51 -12.14
CA THR A 73 7.81 13.37 -10.73
C THR A 73 6.76 14.10 -9.89
N LEU A 74 7.02 14.27 -8.61
CA LEU A 74 6.27 15.17 -7.75
C LEU A 74 7.20 16.26 -7.20
N THR A 75 6.62 17.39 -6.79
CA THR A 75 7.34 18.37 -5.97
C THR A 75 7.08 18.09 -4.50
N PHE A 76 8.08 18.32 -3.67
CA PHE A 76 8.01 18.04 -2.25
C PHE A 76 8.45 19.22 -1.39
N ARG A 77 7.78 19.40 -0.26
CA ARG A 77 8.15 20.29 0.85
C ARG A 77 7.63 19.72 2.16
N ASN A 78 8.27 20.02 3.28
CA ASN A 78 7.79 19.61 4.59
C ASN A 78 6.65 20.51 5.10
N LYS A 79 6.73 21.81 4.84
CA LYS A 79 5.76 22.81 5.34
C LYS A 79 5.26 23.72 4.21
N MET A 80 4.05 24.22 4.37
CA MET A 80 3.40 25.10 3.39
C MET A 80 4.24 26.36 3.06
N GLN A 81 4.98 26.87 4.03
CA GLN A 81 5.81 28.07 3.88
C GLN A 81 7.12 27.80 3.12
N GLU A 82 7.49 26.56 2.93
CA GLU A 82 8.71 26.18 2.22
C GLU A 82 8.48 26.11 0.71
N LYS A 83 9.55 26.31 -0.05
CA LYS A 83 9.53 26.12 -1.49
C LYS A 83 9.52 24.61 -1.80
N ALA A 84 8.52 24.15 -2.54
CA ALA A 84 8.51 22.80 -3.07
C ALA A 84 9.49 22.67 -4.25
N LEU A 85 10.22 21.56 -4.33
CA LEU A 85 11.16 21.27 -5.40
C LEU A 85 10.85 19.92 -6.05
N PRO A 86 11.05 19.78 -7.38
CA PRO A 86 10.90 18.51 -8.07
C PRO A 86 11.89 17.48 -7.53
N MET A 87 11.38 16.30 -7.20
CA MET A 87 12.17 15.21 -6.66
C MET A 87 12.87 14.44 -7.78
N ARG A 88 14.17 14.23 -7.63
CA ARG A 88 14.98 13.41 -8.53
C ARG A 88 15.06 11.96 -8.06
N GLU A 89 14.73 11.71 -6.80
CA GLU A 89 14.70 10.40 -6.18
C GLU A 89 13.48 10.31 -5.24
N MET A 90 12.73 9.25 -5.35
CA MET A 90 11.57 8.96 -4.51
C MET A 90 11.78 7.61 -3.82
N GLY A 91 12.78 7.53 -2.96
CA GLY A 91 13.13 6.30 -2.24
C GLY A 91 12.01 5.80 -1.34
N SER A 92 11.22 6.71 -0.77
CA SER A 92 10.02 6.39 0.02
C SER A 92 8.88 5.79 -0.80
N PHE A 93 8.89 5.96 -2.12
CA PHE A 93 7.81 5.49 -2.98
C PHE A 93 8.38 4.74 -4.17
N LYS A 94 7.70 3.67 -4.56
CA LYS A 94 8.02 2.92 -5.77
C LYS A 94 6.74 2.74 -6.59
N PRO A 95 6.21 3.82 -7.22
CA PRO A 95 5.04 3.70 -8.07
C PRO A 95 5.37 2.77 -9.24
N GLY A 96 4.59 1.70 -9.41
CA GLY A 96 4.77 0.80 -10.54
C GLY A 96 4.25 1.44 -11.83
N GLU A 97 5.05 1.42 -12.90
CA GLU A 97 4.67 1.85 -14.24
C GLU A 97 4.72 0.65 -15.19
N CYS A 98 3.81 -0.29 -14.95
CA CYS A 98 3.66 -1.52 -15.73
C CYS A 98 2.27 -2.13 -15.47
N VAL A 99 1.84 -3.04 -16.34
CA VAL A 99 0.65 -3.85 -16.08
C VAL A 99 0.85 -4.64 -14.78
N GLY A 100 -0.08 -4.49 -13.85
CA GLY A 100 0.03 -5.02 -12.49
C GLY A 100 0.51 -3.98 -11.46
N GLY A 101 1.05 -2.84 -11.90
CA GLY A 101 1.46 -1.74 -11.04
C GLY A 101 2.43 -2.15 -9.94
N ALA A 102 2.35 -1.52 -8.78
CA ALA A 102 3.19 -1.84 -7.62
C ALA A 102 2.98 -3.27 -7.07
N GLY A 103 1.88 -3.94 -7.45
CA GLY A 103 1.64 -5.36 -7.16
C GLY A 103 2.71 -6.30 -7.73
N MET A 104 3.49 -5.86 -8.71
CA MET A 104 4.56 -6.67 -9.30
C MET A 104 5.79 -6.79 -8.39
N HIS A 105 6.09 -5.78 -7.59
CA HIS A 105 7.29 -5.73 -6.73
C HIS A 105 6.99 -5.62 -5.22
N TRP A 106 5.73 -5.74 -4.79
CA TRP A 106 5.33 -5.68 -3.38
C TRP A 106 5.92 -6.81 -2.53
N GLY A 107 5.88 -6.65 -1.21
CA GLY A 107 6.44 -7.62 -0.26
C GLY A 107 5.53 -8.80 0.09
N ALA A 108 4.34 -8.89 -0.50
CA ALA A 108 3.32 -9.92 -0.21
C ALA A 108 2.75 -9.90 1.23
N HIS A 109 2.86 -8.78 1.93
CA HIS A 109 2.21 -8.62 3.24
C HIS A 109 0.70 -8.54 3.07
N ALA A 110 -0.03 -9.50 3.63
CA ALA A 110 -1.47 -9.67 3.42
C ALA A 110 -2.23 -9.57 4.74
N ARG A 111 -2.12 -8.43 5.43
CA ARG A 111 -2.78 -8.16 6.71
C ARG A 111 -4.05 -7.38 6.49
N ARG A 112 -5.16 -7.82 7.11
CA ARG A 112 -6.39 -7.01 7.19
C ARG A 112 -6.15 -5.81 8.10
N PHE A 113 -6.81 -4.71 7.85
CA PHE A 113 -6.91 -3.64 8.84
C PHE A 113 -7.73 -4.13 10.04
N LEU A 114 -7.44 -3.59 11.22
CA LEU A 114 -8.18 -3.90 12.42
C LEU A 114 -9.56 -3.21 12.39
N PRO A 115 -10.58 -3.71 13.09
CA PRO A 115 -11.87 -3.02 13.21
C PRO A 115 -11.73 -1.56 13.66
N TRP A 116 -10.76 -1.28 14.54
CA TRP A 116 -10.44 0.07 14.99
C TRP A 116 -10.04 1.01 13.85
N ASP A 117 -9.34 0.53 12.83
CA ASP A 117 -8.85 1.35 11.72
C ASP A 117 -9.98 2.00 10.90
N PHE A 118 -11.17 1.42 10.91
CA PHE A 118 -12.35 1.94 10.21
C PHE A 118 -13.10 3.02 10.99
N GLU A 119 -12.93 3.05 12.31
CA GLU A 119 -13.68 3.88 13.26
C GLU A 119 -12.75 4.65 14.22
N VAL A 120 -11.58 5.05 13.73
CA VAL A 120 -10.51 5.68 14.55
C VAL A 120 -11.03 6.87 15.33
N ARG A 121 -11.85 7.72 14.67
CA ARG A 121 -12.35 8.95 15.31
C ARG A 121 -13.35 8.64 16.41
N SER A 122 -14.39 7.88 16.09
CA SER A 122 -15.45 7.53 17.05
C SER A 122 -14.88 6.77 18.25
N ARG A 123 -14.07 5.73 18.00
CA ARG A 123 -13.48 4.92 19.08
C ARG A 123 -12.50 5.71 19.95
N THR A 124 -11.73 6.63 19.37
CA THR A 124 -10.85 7.51 20.16
C THR A 124 -11.67 8.44 21.03
N LEU A 125 -12.75 9.04 20.50
CA LEU A 125 -13.65 9.89 21.29
C LEU A 125 -14.32 9.13 22.43
N ASP A 126 -14.85 7.96 22.14
CA ASP A 126 -15.57 7.14 23.12
C ASP A 126 -14.66 6.66 24.26
N ARG A 127 -13.43 6.26 23.93
CA ARG A 127 -12.51 5.69 24.91
C ARG A 127 -11.72 6.73 25.69
N TYR A 128 -11.32 7.83 25.05
CA TYR A 128 -10.37 8.79 25.62
C TYR A 128 -10.89 10.23 25.69
N GLY A 129 -12.00 10.53 25.03
CA GLY A 129 -12.58 11.86 24.96
C GLY A 129 -11.85 12.83 24.03
N THR A 130 -12.39 14.05 23.91
CA THR A 130 -11.91 15.07 22.96
C THR A 130 -10.50 15.57 23.25
N ASN A 131 -10.08 15.60 24.51
CA ASN A 131 -8.77 16.11 24.92
C ASN A 131 -7.60 15.21 24.44
N HIS A 132 -7.89 13.99 24.00
CA HIS A 132 -6.88 13.07 23.46
C HIS A 132 -6.60 13.32 21.98
N MET A 133 -7.44 14.09 21.30
CA MET A 133 -7.35 14.34 19.86
C MET A 133 -6.39 15.50 19.57
N PRO A 134 -5.38 15.33 18.67
CA PRO A 134 -4.55 16.43 18.22
C PRO A 134 -5.38 17.55 17.57
N GLU A 135 -5.04 18.81 17.84
CA GLU A 135 -5.77 19.98 17.34
C GLU A 135 -5.83 20.04 15.81
N ASP A 136 -4.77 19.63 15.14
CA ASP A 136 -4.64 19.63 13.67
C ASP A 136 -5.05 18.31 13.02
N TRP A 137 -5.65 17.39 13.77
CA TRP A 137 -6.11 16.09 13.26
C TRP A 137 -7.31 16.24 12.34
N THR A 138 -7.22 15.68 11.15
CA THR A 138 -8.30 15.67 10.15
C THR A 138 -8.82 14.27 9.85
N GLY A 139 -8.34 13.27 10.58
CA GLY A 139 -8.81 11.88 10.46
C GLY A 139 -10.31 11.75 10.73
N GLN A 140 -10.94 10.83 10.06
CA GLN A 140 -12.38 10.56 10.13
C GLN A 140 -12.65 9.07 10.03
N ASP A 141 -13.85 8.67 10.42
CA ASP A 141 -14.31 7.30 10.19
C ASP A 141 -14.56 7.08 8.70
N TRP A 142 -14.46 5.83 8.26
CA TRP A 142 -14.52 5.49 6.83
C TRP A 142 -15.93 5.58 6.22
N GLY A 143 -16.98 5.60 7.08
CA GLY A 143 -18.37 5.42 6.63
C GLY A 143 -18.66 3.97 6.22
N LEU A 144 -17.75 3.07 6.48
CA LEU A 144 -17.79 1.64 6.23
C LEU A 144 -17.15 0.94 7.45
N SER A 145 -17.80 -0.08 7.99
CA SER A 145 -17.30 -0.87 9.11
C SER A 145 -16.46 -2.07 8.64
N TYR A 146 -15.69 -2.66 9.57
CA TYR A 146 -14.99 -3.92 9.31
C TYR A 146 -15.95 -5.05 8.93
N ASP A 147 -17.09 -5.16 9.61
CA ASP A 147 -18.06 -6.24 9.40
C ASP A 147 -18.70 -6.16 8.01
N GLU A 148 -18.94 -4.96 7.47
CA GLU A 148 -19.45 -4.78 6.11
C GLU A 148 -18.45 -5.23 5.03
N ILE A 149 -17.14 -5.11 5.28
CA ILE A 149 -16.10 -5.45 4.29
C ILE A 149 -15.45 -6.82 4.53
N GLU A 150 -15.77 -7.52 5.61
CA GLU A 150 -15.13 -8.78 6.00
C GLU A 150 -15.17 -9.83 4.88
N SER A 151 -16.32 -10.04 4.27
CA SER A 151 -16.51 -11.01 3.17
C SER A 151 -15.67 -10.67 1.94
N TYR A 152 -15.38 -9.40 1.69
CA TYR A 152 -14.53 -8.94 0.58
C TYR A 152 -13.04 -9.08 0.90
N TYR A 153 -12.65 -8.98 2.16
CA TYR A 153 -11.31 -9.40 2.59
C TYR A 153 -11.11 -10.89 2.31
N ASP A 154 -12.06 -11.71 2.71
CA ASP A 154 -12.04 -13.15 2.46
C ASP A 154 -11.99 -13.47 0.96
N GLN A 155 -12.81 -12.82 0.14
CA GLN A 155 -12.79 -12.96 -1.32
C GLN A 155 -11.41 -12.62 -1.89
N PHE A 156 -10.83 -11.49 -1.52
CA PHE A 156 -9.51 -11.09 -2.00
C PHE A 156 -8.41 -12.05 -1.55
N GLU A 157 -8.45 -12.52 -0.31
CA GLU A 157 -7.52 -13.53 0.21
C GLU A 157 -7.58 -14.82 -0.63
N HIS A 158 -8.78 -15.24 -1.05
CA HIS A 158 -8.96 -16.40 -1.93
C HIS A 158 -8.55 -16.14 -3.39
N ILE A 159 -8.68 -14.92 -3.89
CA ILE A 159 -8.13 -14.55 -5.21
C ILE A 159 -6.59 -14.60 -5.19
N TYR A 160 -5.97 -14.15 -4.10
CA TYR A 160 -4.52 -14.06 -3.96
C TYR A 160 -3.87 -15.27 -3.27
N GLY A 161 -4.65 -16.27 -2.81
CA GLY A 161 -4.14 -17.46 -2.17
C GLY A 161 -3.34 -17.16 -0.89
N VAL A 162 -3.85 -16.26 -0.05
CA VAL A 162 -3.15 -15.81 1.16
C VAL A 162 -2.98 -16.96 2.14
N GLY A 163 -1.74 -17.17 2.62
CA GLY A 163 -1.43 -18.13 3.69
C GLY A 163 -1.38 -17.46 5.05
N GLY A 164 -2.02 -18.07 6.04
CA GLY A 164 -2.07 -17.57 7.40
C GLY A 164 -2.67 -18.59 8.37
N LYS A 165 -2.89 -18.16 9.61
CA LYS A 165 -3.68 -18.85 10.62
C LYS A 165 -4.63 -17.84 11.22
N ALA A 166 -5.93 -18.11 11.12
CA ALA A 166 -6.94 -17.26 11.74
C ALA A 166 -6.71 -17.19 13.26
N GLY A 167 -6.80 -15.99 13.81
CA GLY A 167 -6.69 -15.76 15.24
C GLY A 167 -8.05 -15.48 15.89
N ASN A 168 -9.05 -15.11 15.07
CA ASN A 168 -10.41 -14.84 15.52
C ASN A 168 -11.38 -15.40 14.46
N LEU A 169 -11.79 -16.64 14.62
CA LEU A 169 -12.69 -17.33 13.70
C LEU A 169 -14.10 -17.36 14.28
N GLU A 170 -15.05 -16.74 13.58
CA GLU A 170 -16.47 -16.66 14.00
C GLU A 170 -16.64 -16.12 15.44
N GLY A 171 -15.75 -15.19 15.86
CA GLY A 171 -15.73 -14.62 17.20
C GLY A 171 -14.97 -15.44 18.24
N ALA A 172 -14.48 -16.64 17.89
CA ALA A 172 -13.68 -17.49 18.78
C ALA A 172 -12.18 -17.31 18.52
N ILE A 173 -11.44 -16.96 19.59
CA ILE A 173 -9.98 -16.80 19.51
C ILE A 173 -9.29 -18.15 19.28
N GLN A 174 -8.45 -18.21 18.25
CA GLN A 174 -7.75 -19.41 17.82
C GLN A 174 -6.25 -19.35 18.19
N PRO A 175 -5.71 -20.44 18.75
CA PRO A 175 -4.27 -20.49 19.05
C PRO A 175 -3.39 -20.37 17.80
N GLY A 176 -2.32 -19.59 17.88
CA GLY A 176 -1.32 -19.44 16.83
C GLY A 176 -1.65 -18.43 15.74
N GLY A 177 -2.85 -17.87 15.71
CA GLY A 177 -3.23 -16.73 14.90
C GLY A 177 -3.10 -15.40 15.63
N ASN A 178 -3.52 -14.31 14.99
CA ASN A 178 -3.55 -12.99 15.58
C ASN A 178 -4.83 -12.77 16.41
N PRO A 179 -4.78 -12.75 17.75
CA PRO A 179 -5.99 -12.62 18.55
C PRO A 179 -6.67 -11.25 18.47
N PHE A 180 -5.98 -10.27 17.90
CA PHE A 180 -6.43 -8.88 17.77
C PHE A 180 -7.07 -8.57 16.41
N GLU A 181 -7.02 -9.52 15.45
CA GLU A 181 -7.69 -9.31 14.17
C GLU A 181 -9.22 -9.27 14.34
N GLY A 182 -9.89 -8.59 13.42
CA GLY A 182 -11.36 -8.64 13.35
C GLY A 182 -11.86 -10.06 13.10
N THR A 183 -13.11 -10.31 13.44
CA THR A 183 -13.77 -11.60 13.24
C THR A 183 -13.68 -12.01 11.76
N ARG A 184 -13.31 -13.25 11.54
CA ARG A 184 -13.25 -13.89 10.22
C ARG A 184 -14.37 -14.91 10.08
N SER A 185 -14.98 -14.97 8.90
CA SER A 185 -16.01 -15.96 8.59
C SER A 185 -15.42 -17.35 8.34
N ARG A 186 -14.15 -17.43 7.90
CA ARG A 186 -13.45 -18.70 7.64
C ARG A 186 -11.93 -18.57 7.73
N GLU A 187 -11.26 -19.74 7.73
CA GLU A 187 -9.79 -19.84 7.75
C GLU A 187 -9.16 -19.33 6.45
N PHE A 188 -7.88 -19.00 6.48
CA PHE A 188 -7.11 -18.62 5.29
C PHE A 188 -7.09 -19.73 4.23
N PRO A 189 -7.04 -19.38 2.92
CA PRO A 189 -6.99 -20.37 1.83
C PRO A 189 -5.74 -21.25 1.83
N ASN A 190 -4.65 -20.78 2.42
CA ASN A 190 -3.40 -21.51 2.56
C ASN A 190 -2.92 -21.52 4.03
N PRO A 191 -2.18 -22.55 4.47
CA PRO A 191 -1.64 -22.58 5.83
C PRO A 191 -0.63 -21.47 6.08
N ALA A 192 -0.40 -21.14 7.35
CA ALA A 192 0.64 -20.19 7.75
C ALA A 192 2.02 -20.65 7.28
N SER A 193 2.89 -19.70 6.94
CA SER A 193 4.28 -20.00 6.60
C SER A 193 5.04 -20.52 7.83
N GLN A 194 6.07 -21.35 7.61
CA GLN A 194 6.95 -21.78 8.70
C GLN A 194 7.77 -20.58 9.20
N ARG A 195 8.02 -20.55 10.50
CA ARG A 195 8.87 -19.53 11.11
C ARG A 195 10.32 -19.68 10.64
N THR A 196 10.97 -18.54 10.41
CA THR A 196 12.43 -18.47 10.26
C THR A 196 13.09 -18.60 11.64
N TYR A 197 14.41 -18.85 11.69
CA TYR A 197 15.14 -18.87 12.95
C TYR A 197 15.04 -17.53 13.69
N ALA A 198 15.18 -16.41 12.98
CA ALA A 198 14.94 -15.07 13.55
C ALA A 198 13.52 -14.91 14.11
N GLY A 199 12.50 -15.41 13.39
CA GLY A 199 11.12 -15.42 13.86
C GLY A 199 10.88 -16.29 15.08
N ALA A 200 11.59 -17.41 15.23
CA ALA A 200 11.51 -18.27 16.40
C ALA A 200 12.09 -17.58 17.65
N LEU A 201 13.27 -16.98 17.54
CA LEU A 201 13.89 -16.20 18.64
C LEU A 201 13.00 -15.02 19.08
N PHE A 202 12.43 -14.31 18.11
CA PHE A 202 11.49 -13.21 18.38
C PHE A 202 10.24 -13.72 19.11
N ALA A 203 9.66 -14.84 18.64
CA ALA A 203 8.46 -15.39 19.25
C ALA A 203 8.68 -15.83 20.70
N GLU A 204 9.78 -16.52 20.99
CA GLU A 204 10.16 -16.95 22.34
C GLU A 204 10.31 -15.74 23.28
N ALA A 205 11.06 -14.72 22.84
CA ALA A 205 11.26 -13.50 23.63
C ALA A 205 9.94 -12.73 23.85
N ALA A 206 9.09 -12.61 22.82
CA ALA A 206 7.80 -11.96 22.95
C ALA A 206 6.84 -12.70 23.90
N GLN A 207 6.81 -14.05 23.81
CA GLN A 207 6.01 -14.89 24.72
C GLN A 207 6.47 -14.76 26.17
N SER A 208 7.78 -14.64 26.41
CA SER A 208 8.34 -14.42 27.77
C SER A 208 7.86 -13.08 28.39
N LEU A 209 7.45 -12.13 27.55
CA LEU A 209 6.83 -10.88 27.96
C LEU A 209 5.27 -10.93 27.96
N GLY A 210 4.69 -12.13 27.82
CA GLY A 210 3.24 -12.30 27.78
C GLY A 210 2.60 -11.79 26.48
N LYS A 211 3.37 -11.65 25.39
CA LYS A 211 2.86 -11.21 24.09
C LYS A 211 2.43 -12.38 23.22
N THR A 212 1.65 -12.11 22.18
CA THR A 212 1.04 -13.12 21.33
C THR A 212 1.66 -13.11 19.92
N PRO A 213 2.81 -13.79 19.70
CA PRO A 213 3.45 -13.84 18.41
C PRO A 213 2.72 -14.80 17.46
N PHE A 214 2.45 -14.30 16.26
CA PHE A 214 1.83 -15.07 15.18
C PHE A 214 2.64 -14.96 13.90
N GLN A 215 2.46 -15.91 12.97
CA GLN A 215 3.08 -15.87 11.67
C GLN A 215 2.31 -14.90 10.77
N ASN A 216 3.01 -13.93 10.19
CA ASN A 216 2.39 -12.89 9.38
C ASN A 216 1.65 -13.48 8.17
N PRO A 217 0.39 -13.11 7.91
CA PRO A 217 -0.30 -13.50 6.69
C PRO A 217 0.45 -13.05 5.44
N THR A 218 0.56 -13.94 4.46
CA THR A 218 1.38 -13.72 3.27
C THR A 218 0.69 -14.19 1.99
N ALA A 219 0.82 -13.40 0.93
CA ALA A 219 0.44 -13.80 -0.43
C ALA A 219 1.61 -14.44 -1.22
N ALA A 220 2.67 -14.88 -0.54
CA ALA A 220 3.66 -15.82 -1.08
C ALA A 220 3.17 -17.23 -0.79
N MET A 221 2.88 -18.02 -1.82
CA MET A 221 2.22 -19.32 -1.71
C MET A 221 2.93 -20.26 -0.73
N THR A 222 2.28 -20.59 0.36
CA THR A 222 2.82 -21.51 1.36
C THR A 222 2.59 -22.98 0.98
N SER A 223 1.64 -23.22 0.08
CA SER A 223 1.40 -24.48 -0.63
C SER A 223 0.91 -24.17 -2.06
N PRO A 224 0.93 -25.13 -3.00
CA PRO A 224 0.31 -24.95 -4.31
C PRO A 224 -1.17 -24.61 -4.16
N TYR A 225 -1.66 -23.64 -4.94
CA TYR A 225 -3.02 -23.13 -4.80
C TYR A 225 -3.65 -22.76 -6.13
N THR A 226 -4.90 -23.15 -6.34
CA THR A 226 -5.73 -22.71 -7.47
C THR A 226 -6.79 -21.73 -6.95
N ASN A 227 -6.74 -20.50 -7.43
CA ASN A 227 -7.57 -19.41 -6.95
C ASN A 227 -9.00 -19.41 -7.53
N LEU A 228 -9.84 -18.46 -7.10
CA LEU A 228 -11.23 -18.31 -7.56
C LEU A 228 -11.34 -18.09 -9.08
N TYR A 229 -10.32 -17.53 -9.72
CA TYR A 229 -10.26 -17.33 -11.15
C TYR A 229 -9.59 -18.48 -11.92
N LYS A 230 -9.41 -19.65 -11.28
CA LYS A 230 -8.81 -20.87 -11.86
C LYS A 230 -7.34 -20.69 -12.29
N MET A 231 -6.63 -19.74 -11.66
CA MET A 231 -5.18 -19.61 -11.80
C MET A 231 -4.49 -20.46 -10.75
N THR A 232 -3.51 -21.28 -11.19
CA THR A 232 -2.73 -22.12 -10.29
C THR A 232 -1.35 -21.51 -10.06
N LEU A 233 -0.99 -21.29 -8.81
CA LEU A 233 0.31 -20.81 -8.37
C LEU A 233 1.06 -21.94 -7.67
N GLY A 234 2.36 -22.09 -7.99
CA GLY A 234 3.24 -23.03 -7.32
C GLY A 234 3.67 -22.55 -5.93
N GLN A 235 4.17 -23.47 -5.11
CA GLN A 235 4.68 -23.15 -3.79
C GLN A 235 5.90 -22.21 -3.86
N CYS A 236 6.00 -21.27 -2.91
CA CYS A 236 7.12 -20.37 -2.76
C CYS A 236 8.40 -21.14 -2.38
N VAL A 237 9.48 -20.93 -3.12
CA VAL A 237 10.79 -21.52 -2.87
C VAL A 237 11.59 -20.77 -1.79
N ARG A 238 10.99 -19.78 -1.15
CA ARG A 238 11.58 -18.95 -0.08
C ARG A 238 12.88 -18.26 -0.49
N GLY A 239 12.98 -17.80 -1.73
CA GLY A 239 14.14 -17.02 -2.19
C GLY A 239 14.32 -15.73 -1.39
N GLY A 240 15.56 -15.26 -1.27
CA GLY A 240 15.88 -14.03 -0.55
C GLY A 240 15.52 -12.73 -1.27
N PHE A 241 15.12 -12.80 -2.54
CA PHE A 241 14.76 -11.65 -3.37
C PHE A 241 13.23 -11.57 -3.53
N CYS A 242 12.55 -11.05 -2.54
CA CYS A 242 11.08 -10.99 -2.53
C CYS A 242 10.58 -9.54 -2.42
N ASN A 243 10.95 -8.85 -1.35
CA ASN A 243 10.52 -7.48 -1.10
C ASN A 243 11.19 -6.51 -2.10
N SER A 244 10.40 -5.68 -2.74
CA SER A 244 10.82 -4.77 -3.82
C SER A 244 11.31 -5.46 -5.10
N HIS A 245 11.08 -6.77 -5.25
CA HIS A 245 11.47 -7.54 -6.44
C HIS A 245 10.25 -8.23 -7.05
N GLY A 246 10.28 -8.51 -8.34
CA GLY A 246 9.36 -9.43 -8.99
C GLY A 246 9.63 -10.89 -8.56
N CYS A 247 8.72 -11.79 -8.90
CA CYS A 247 8.86 -13.22 -8.60
C CYS A 247 8.89 -14.04 -9.90
N ALA A 248 10.08 -14.48 -10.32
CA ALA A 248 10.24 -15.31 -11.51
C ALA A 248 9.50 -16.65 -11.41
N MET A 249 9.34 -17.19 -10.19
CA MET A 249 8.67 -18.45 -9.95
C MET A 249 7.13 -18.33 -9.98
N GLY A 250 6.58 -17.12 -10.09
CA GLY A 250 5.13 -16.88 -10.04
C GLY A 250 4.45 -17.25 -8.73
N ALA A 251 5.21 -17.62 -7.70
CA ALA A 251 4.68 -18.07 -6.42
C ALA A 251 4.31 -16.93 -5.45
N LYS A 252 4.69 -15.69 -5.74
CA LYS A 252 4.18 -14.48 -5.09
C LYS A 252 2.99 -13.96 -5.89
N ALA A 253 1.81 -13.92 -5.26
CA ALA A 253 0.62 -13.42 -5.91
C ALA A 253 0.81 -11.98 -6.40
N SER A 254 0.36 -11.73 -7.61
CA SER A 254 0.39 -10.44 -8.27
C SER A 254 -0.75 -10.39 -9.31
N PRO A 255 -1.14 -9.24 -9.82
CA PRO A 255 -2.14 -9.19 -10.89
C PRO A 255 -1.82 -10.11 -12.08
N LEU A 256 -0.55 -10.24 -12.46
CA LEU A 256 -0.13 -11.10 -13.58
C LEU A 256 -0.17 -12.61 -13.28
N THR A 257 -0.19 -13.00 -12.01
CA THR A 257 -0.25 -14.42 -11.64
C THR A 257 -1.64 -14.86 -11.20
N THR A 258 -2.53 -13.91 -10.85
CA THR A 258 -3.83 -14.22 -10.24
C THR A 258 -5.04 -13.79 -11.07
N VAL A 259 -4.96 -12.68 -11.80
CA VAL A 259 -6.13 -12.02 -12.42
C VAL A 259 -5.96 -11.86 -13.94
N ILE A 260 -4.90 -11.19 -14.36
CA ILE A 260 -4.68 -10.76 -15.76
C ILE A 260 -4.76 -11.89 -16.78
N PRO A 261 -4.20 -13.11 -16.54
CA PRO A 261 -4.20 -14.16 -17.57
C PRO A 261 -5.60 -14.67 -17.93
N THR A 262 -6.55 -14.59 -16.98
CA THR A 262 -7.95 -14.95 -17.25
C THR A 262 -8.73 -13.77 -17.81
N LEU A 263 -8.45 -12.57 -17.34
CA LEU A 263 -9.05 -11.35 -17.83
C LEU A 263 -8.69 -11.10 -19.31
N ALA A 264 -7.44 -11.30 -19.70
CA ALA A 264 -6.96 -11.10 -21.07
C ALA A 264 -7.64 -12.03 -22.11
N LYS A 265 -8.29 -13.11 -21.66
CA LYS A 265 -9.07 -14.03 -22.51
C LYS A 265 -10.54 -13.63 -22.63
N HIS A 266 -10.97 -12.60 -21.89
CA HIS A 266 -12.37 -12.20 -21.88
C HIS A 266 -12.71 -11.42 -23.16
N PRO A 267 -13.75 -11.81 -23.94
CA PRO A 267 -14.01 -11.25 -25.26
C PRO A 267 -14.41 -9.77 -25.24
N ASN A 268 -14.93 -9.26 -24.14
CA ASN A 268 -15.38 -7.88 -23.98
C ASN A 268 -14.35 -7.00 -23.22
N PHE A 269 -13.15 -7.51 -22.94
CA PHE A 269 -12.07 -6.75 -22.31
C PHE A 269 -10.94 -6.42 -23.30
N GLU A 270 -10.51 -5.17 -23.30
CA GLU A 270 -9.35 -4.68 -24.03
C GLU A 270 -8.35 -4.02 -23.07
N LEU A 271 -7.09 -4.43 -23.12
CA LEU A 271 -5.99 -3.78 -22.40
C LEU A 271 -5.20 -2.91 -23.36
N ARG A 272 -5.04 -1.63 -23.01
CA ARG A 272 -4.15 -0.71 -23.74
C ARG A 272 -3.01 -0.27 -22.83
N THR A 273 -1.80 -0.61 -23.23
CA THR A 273 -0.56 -0.21 -22.56
C THR A 273 0.00 1.08 -23.17
N HIS A 274 0.96 1.69 -22.46
CA HIS A 274 1.57 2.97 -22.86
C HIS A 274 0.54 4.09 -23.08
N THR A 275 -0.49 4.13 -22.25
CA THR A 275 -1.56 5.13 -22.30
C THR A 275 -1.52 5.99 -21.02
N ASN A 276 -0.98 7.19 -21.13
CA ASN A 276 -0.90 8.12 -20.01
C ASN A 276 -2.15 9.00 -19.96
N VAL A 277 -3.11 8.68 -19.10
CA VAL A 277 -4.33 9.46 -18.91
C VAL A 277 -3.98 10.80 -18.26
N THR A 278 -4.44 11.89 -18.87
CA THR A 278 -4.12 13.25 -18.46
C THR A 278 -5.30 13.97 -17.82
N ARG A 279 -6.54 13.56 -18.12
CA ARG A 279 -7.75 14.09 -17.49
C ARG A 279 -8.96 13.18 -17.71
N VAL A 280 -9.94 13.30 -16.85
CA VAL A 280 -11.32 12.85 -17.07
C VAL A 280 -12.06 14.00 -17.77
N ASP A 281 -12.69 13.71 -18.89
CA ASP A 281 -13.45 14.71 -19.63
C ASP A 281 -14.89 14.74 -19.11
N LEU A 282 -15.37 15.93 -18.76
CA LEU A 282 -16.70 16.15 -18.21
C LEU A 282 -17.63 16.74 -19.27
N ASP A 283 -18.94 16.57 -19.07
CA ASP A 283 -19.95 17.28 -19.82
C ASP A 283 -19.93 18.79 -19.53
N SER A 284 -20.79 19.55 -20.24
CA SER A 284 -20.85 21.02 -20.11
C SER A 284 -21.20 21.50 -18.71
N ASP A 285 -21.91 20.70 -17.92
CA ASP A 285 -22.36 21.05 -16.59
C ASP A 285 -21.38 20.59 -15.50
N GLY A 286 -20.32 19.84 -15.90
CA GLY A 286 -19.31 19.30 -15.00
C GLY A 286 -19.83 18.21 -14.05
N LYS A 287 -20.99 17.60 -14.36
CA LYS A 287 -21.66 16.65 -13.48
C LYS A 287 -21.59 15.19 -13.94
N ARG A 288 -21.14 14.98 -15.16
CA ARG A 288 -21.01 13.64 -15.75
C ARG A 288 -19.69 13.52 -16.49
N ALA A 289 -18.96 12.44 -16.25
CA ALA A 289 -17.82 12.07 -17.07
C ALA A 289 -18.31 11.53 -18.43
N ILE A 290 -17.70 12.02 -19.51
CA ILE A 290 -17.99 11.59 -20.89
C ILE A 290 -16.86 10.76 -21.49
N GLY A 291 -15.81 10.47 -20.72
CA GLY A 291 -14.65 9.70 -21.11
C GLY A 291 -13.37 10.23 -20.47
N VAL A 292 -12.25 9.87 -21.06
CA VAL A 292 -10.93 10.38 -20.65
C VAL A 292 -10.10 10.79 -21.87
N THR A 293 -9.18 11.73 -21.63
CA THR A 293 -8.13 12.07 -22.60
C THR A 293 -6.79 11.49 -22.10
N TYR A 294 -6.05 10.83 -22.99
CA TYR A 294 -4.74 10.27 -22.71
C TYR A 294 -3.73 10.55 -23.82
N ILE A 295 -2.45 10.44 -23.50
CA ILE A 295 -1.34 10.46 -24.46
C ILE A 295 -0.94 9.00 -24.75
N ASP A 296 -0.94 8.63 -26.04
CA ASP A 296 -0.55 7.28 -26.48
C ASP A 296 0.98 7.09 -26.60
N ALA A 297 1.41 5.88 -26.95
CA ALA A 297 2.82 5.53 -27.13
C ALA A 297 3.54 6.37 -28.21
N ARG A 298 2.80 7.02 -29.10
CA ARG A 298 3.33 7.90 -30.15
C ARG A 298 3.29 9.37 -29.78
N GLY A 299 2.92 9.71 -28.54
CA GLY A 299 2.76 11.08 -28.08
C GLY A 299 1.52 11.79 -28.62
N ARG A 300 0.54 11.07 -29.18
CA ARG A 300 -0.69 11.66 -29.68
C ARG A 300 -1.74 11.75 -28.59
N GLU A 301 -2.47 12.86 -28.58
CA GLU A 301 -3.63 13.01 -27.71
C GLU A 301 -4.82 12.23 -28.26
N VAL A 302 -5.43 11.40 -27.41
CA VAL A 302 -6.55 10.53 -27.76
C VAL A 302 -7.67 10.73 -26.75
N HIS A 303 -8.89 10.96 -27.24
CA HIS A 303 -10.11 10.97 -26.43
C HIS A 303 -10.82 9.62 -26.56
N GLN A 304 -11.01 8.93 -25.41
CA GLN A 304 -11.80 7.71 -25.30
C GLN A 304 -13.11 8.00 -24.57
N PRO A 305 -14.24 8.06 -25.30
CA PRO A 305 -15.55 8.18 -24.67
C PRO A 305 -15.90 6.93 -23.85
N ALA A 306 -16.56 7.15 -22.69
CA ALA A 306 -17.05 6.07 -21.83
C ALA A 306 -18.27 6.53 -21.02
N ASP A 307 -19.14 5.57 -20.67
CA ASP A 307 -20.30 5.85 -19.81
C ASP A 307 -19.94 5.80 -18.32
N LEU A 308 -18.98 4.97 -17.93
CA LEU A 308 -18.46 4.84 -16.57
C LEU A 308 -16.94 4.95 -16.58
N VAL A 309 -16.37 5.76 -15.69
CA VAL A 309 -14.93 5.92 -15.51
C VAL A 309 -14.50 5.49 -14.10
N ILE A 310 -13.50 4.61 -14.01
CA ILE A 310 -12.95 4.14 -12.74
C ILE A 310 -11.48 4.52 -12.67
N LEU A 311 -11.11 5.32 -11.66
CA LEU A 311 -9.73 5.71 -11.38
C LEU A 311 -9.10 4.73 -10.39
N ALA A 312 -8.12 3.95 -10.84
CA ALA A 312 -7.39 2.96 -10.05
C ALA A 312 -5.87 3.07 -10.26
N SER A 313 -5.37 4.32 -10.43
CA SER A 313 -4.05 4.63 -10.94
C SER A 313 -3.00 4.98 -9.88
N TYR A 314 -3.14 4.48 -8.65
CA TYR A 314 -2.29 4.77 -7.49
C TYR A 314 -2.68 6.08 -6.77
N THR A 315 -2.30 6.20 -5.50
CA THR A 315 -2.69 7.30 -4.59
C THR A 315 -2.42 8.69 -5.20
N PHE A 316 -1.22 8.94 -5.67
CA PHE A 316 -0.84 10.23 -6.23
C PHE A 316 -1.54 10.52 -7.55
N ASN A 317 -1.63 9.53 -8.42
CA ASN A 317 -2.19 9.72 -9.76
C ASN A 317 -3.70 9.89 -9.73
N ASN A 318 -4.42 9.16 -8.85
CA ASN A 318 -5.85 9.38 -8.65
C ASN A 318 -6.12 10.82 -8.19
N THR A 319 -5.40 11.28 -7.17
CA THR A 319 -5.54 12.65 -6.66
C THR A 319 -5.20 13.70 -7.72
N ARG A 320 -4.09 13.50 -8.45
CA ARG A 320 -3.69 14.41 -9.52
C ARG A 320 -4.72 14.48 -10.65
N LEU A 321 -5.28 13.33 -11.07
CA LEU A 321 -6.31 13.29 -12.10
C LEU A 321 -7.57 14.00 -11.67
N LEU A 322 -8.03 13.84 -10.43
CA LEU A 322 -9.17 14.60 -9.90
C LEU A 322 -8.93 16.11 -9.98
N LEU A 323 -7.75 16.56 -9.51
CA LEU A 323 -7.38 17.98 -9.55
C LEU A 323 -7.26 18.53 -10.98
N LEU A 324 -6.64 17.78 -11.90
CA LEU A 324 -6.51 18.19 -13.32
C LEU A 324 -7.84 18.20 -14.06
N SER A 325 -8.81 17.41 -13.61
CA SER A 325 -10.14 17.26 -14.22
C SER A 325 -11.20 18.19 -13.60
N GLY A 326 -10.84 18.91 -12.51
CA GLY A 326 -11.80 19.76 -11.79
C GLY A 326 -12.91 18.97 -11.06
N ILE A 327 -12.64 17.70 -10.69
CA ILE A 327 -13.59 16.87 -9.94
C ILE A 327 -13.31 17.04 -8.45
N GLY A 328 -14.28 17.52 -7.73
CA GLY A 328 -14.19 17.85 -6.31
C GLY A 328 -13.45 19.17 -6.03
N LYS A 329 -13.74 19.76 -4.86
CA LYS A 329 -13.08 21.01 -4.44
C LYS A 329 -11.66 20.73 -3.96
N PRO A 330 -10.61 21.35 -4.55
CA PRO A 330 -9.25 21.25 -4.03
C PRO A 330 -9.16 21.66 -2.56
N TYR A 331 -8.33 20.96 -1.78
CA TYR A 331 -8.16 21.25 -0.36
C TYR A 331 -7.34 22.52 -0.13
N ASP A 332 -7.88 23.42 0.68
CA ASP A 332 -7.19 24.59 1.23
C ASP A 332 -6.86 24.35 2.71
N PRO A 333 -5.58 24.13 3.06
CA PRO A 333 -5.17 23.87 4.45
C PRO A 333 -5.30 25.11 5.36
N VAL A 334 -5.35 26.32 4.81
CA VAL A 334 -5.50 27.57 5.59
C VAL A 334 -6.94 27.70 6.06
N ALA A 335 -7.90 27.58 5.13
CA ALA A 335 -9.31 27.63 5.44
C ALA A 335 -9.85 26.31 6.04
N ASN A 336 -9.09 25.21 5.93
CA ASN A 336 -9.53 23.83 6.22
C ASN A 336 -10.80 23.46 5.46
N GLN A 337 -10.84 23.79 4.18
CA GLN A 337 -11.97 23.57 3.28
C GLN A 337 -11.54 22.82 2.03
N GLY A 338 -12.51 22.15 1.39
CA GLY A 338 -12.24 21.30 0.23
C GLY A 338 -11.80 19.90 0.65
N VAL A 339 -11.84 18.97 -0.28
CA VAL A 339 -11.69 17.54 0.00
C VAL A 339 -10.61 16.85 -0.83
N VAL A 340 -10.37 17.31 -2.07
CA VAL A 340 -9.37 16.67 -2.96
C VAL A 340 -7.97 17.10 -2.58
N GLY A 341 -7.15 16.14 -2.23
CA GLY A 341 -5.79 16.34 -1.70
C GLY A 341 -5.71 16.33 -0.18
N ARG A 342 -6.85 16.36 0.53
CA ARG A 342 -6.92 16.27 2.00
C ARG A 342 -6.57 14.88 2.48
N ASN A 343 -6.18 14.77 3.74
CA ASN A 343 -5.94 13.50 4.45
C ASN A 343 -4.82 12.64 3.84
N TYR A 344 -3.83 13.26 3.19
CA TYR A 344 -2.65 12.50 2.81
C TYR A 344 -1.93 12.00 4.06
N ALA A 345 -1.69 10.70 4.12
CA ALA A 345 -0.98 10.05 5.20
C ALA A 345 0.00 9.00 4.68
N TYR A 346 0.99 8.68 5.51
CA TYR A 346 2.03 7.71 5.22
C TYR A 346 2.08 6.64 6.33
N GLN A 347 3.18 5.93 6.53
CA GLN A 347 3.35 4.95 7.61
C GLN A 347 4.70 5.17 8.28
N THR A 348 4.75 5.18 9.61
CA THR A 348 6.01 5.28 10.32
C THR A 348 6.80 4.00 10.21
N GLY A 349 8.13 4.12 10.14
CA GLY A 349 9.03 2.99 10.11
C GLY A 349 10.23 3.26 11.03
N ALA A 350 10.37 2.44 12.07
CA ALA A 350 11.52 2.45 12.96
C ALA A 350 12.02 1.02 13.14
N ARG A 351 13.24 0.84 13.61
CA ARG A 351 13.78 -0.51 13.79
C ARG A 351 14.87 -0.59 14.85
N VAL A 352 14.99 -1.76 15.43
CA VAL A 352 16.11 -2.18 16.27
C VAL A 352 16.87 -3.28 15.54
N ALA A 353 18.09 -3.00 15.09
CA ALA A 353 18.97 -3.98 14.46
C ALA A 353 19.79 -4.70 15.54
N MET A 354 19.86 -6.02 15.45
CA MET A 354 20.53 -6.90 16.40
C MET A 354 21.69 -7.61 15.70
N PHE A 355 22.87 -7.61 16.32
CA PHE A 355 24.09 -8.25 15.80
C PHE A 355 24.57 -9.31 16.76
N PHE A 356 25.00 -10.47 16.24
CA PHE A 356 25.32 -11.65 17.01
C PHE A 356 26.72 -12.18 16.69
N ASP A 357 27.44 -12.61 17.69
CA ASP A 357 28.73 -13.27 17.53
C ASP A 357 28.59 -14.80 17.37
N ASP A 358 27.54 -15.36 17.99
CA ASP A 358 27.28 -16.80 18.15
C ASP A 358 26.15 -17.34 17.25
N LYS A 359 25.37 -16.48 16.58
CA LYS A 359 24.24 -16.91 15.78
C LYS A 359 24.41 -16.54 14.30
N VAL A 360 23.98 -17.46 13.44
CA VAL A 360 23.99 -17.29 11.98
C VAL A 360 22.57 -17.41 11.45
N PHE A 361 22.17 -16.45 10.62
CA PHE A 361 20.88 -16.40 9.95
C PHE A 361 21.09 -16.59 8.46
N ASN A 362 20.07 -17.12 7.76
CA ASN A 362 20.15 -17.29 6.32
C ASN A 362 19.36 -16.20 5.58
N PRO A 363 20.00 -15.12 5.10
CA PRO A 363 19.32 -14.06 4.36
C PRO A 363 18.83 -14.51 2.97
N PHE A 364 19.31 -15.64 2.45
CA PHE A 364 18.88 -16.23 1.17
C PHE A 364 17.60 -17.05 1.30
N MET A 365 17.11 -17.29 2.52
CA MET A 365 15.87 -18.00 2.76
C MET A 365 14.85 -17.12 3.47
N GLY A 366 13.76 -16.87 2.76
CA GLY A 366 12.70 -16.02 3.28
C GLY A 366 12.98 -14.54 3.05
N GLY A 367 11.96 -13.79 3.04
CA GLY A 367 11.95 -12.34 2.82
C GLY A 367 10.51 -11.87 2.72
N GLY A 368 10.31 -10.58 2.48
CA GLY A 368 8.98 -10.02 2.38
C GLY A 368 8.12 -10.35 3.60
N ALA A 369 6.93 -10.89 3.35
CA ALA A 369 5.95 -11.19 4.39
C ALA A 369 6.19 -12.50 5.17
N LEU A 370 7.30 -13.22 4.96
CA LEU A 370 7.61 -14.46 5.70
C LEU A 370 8.20 -14.12 7.08
N THR A 371 7.47 -13.39 7.92
CA THR A 371 7.91 -12.86 9.21
C THR A 371 7.02 -13.35 10.35
N THR A 372 7.52 -13.22 11.60
CA THR A 372 6.74 -13.38 12.82
C THR A 372 6.46 -11.99 13.41
N SER A 373 5.23 -11.73 13.79
CA SER A 373 4.75 -10.42 14.25
C SER A 373 3.99 -10.53 15.57
N ILE A 374 3.84 -9.39 16.26
CA ILE A 374 2.89 -9.18 17.36
C ILE A 374 2.07 -7.91 17.09
N ASP A 375 0.80 -7.93 17.50
CA ASP A 375 -0.15 -6.81 17.41
C ASP A 375 -0.57 -6.26 18.77
N ASP A 376 0.06 -6.70 19.85
CA ASP A 376 -0.24 -6.24 21.20
C ASP A 376 -0.13 -4.72 21.38
N TYR A 377 0.60 -4.04 20.48
CA TYR A 377 0.81 -2.58 20.50
C TYR A 377 0.22 -1.89 19.29
N ASN A 378 -0.65 -2.57 18.53
CA ASN A 378 -1.26 -2.05 17.30
C ASN A 378 -2.67 -1.51 17.56
N GLY A 379 -3.07 -0.48 16.81
CA GLY A 379 -4.40 0.11 16.93
C GLY A 379 -4.70 0.56 18.36
N ASP A 380 -5.83 0.12 18.89
CA ASP A 380 -6.28 0.33 20.27
C ASP A 380 -6.21 -0.94 21.15
N ASN A 381 -5.36 -1.90 20.78
CA ASN A 381 -5.16 -3.15 21.53
C ASN A 381 -4.53 -2.96 22.91
N PHE A 382 -4.10 -1.76 23.23
CA PHE A 382 -3.53 -1.35 24.51
C PHE A 382 -4.07 0.02 24.96
N ASP A 383 -3.82 0.41 26.22
CA ASP A 383 -4.25 1.70 26.72
C ASP A 383 -3.31 2.83 26.30
N HIS A 384 -3.85 3.83 25.61
CA HIS A 384 -3.14 5.03 25.17
C HIS A 384 -3.22 6.20 26.16
N ALA A 385 -4.03 6.12 27.21
CA ALA A 385 -4.44 7.26 28.03
C ALA A 385 -3.27 8.13 28.52
N GLY A 386 -2.14 7.51 28.89
CA GLY A 386 -0.94 8.21 29.35
C GLY A 386 0.14 8.43 28.28
N GLN A 387 -0.07 8.03 27.04
CA GLN A 387 1.00 7.96 26.03
C GLN A 387 1.12 9.22 25.18
N GLY A 388 0.06 10.01 25.06
CA GLY A 388 0.03 11.25 24.29
C GLY A 388 0.11 11.04 22.77
N PHE A 389 -0.38 9.90 22.27
CA PHE A 389 -0.55 9.61 20.85
C PHE A 389 -1.79 8.73 20.61
N ILE A 390 -2.28 8.70 19.39
CA ILE A 390 -3.37 7.86 18.89
C ILE A 390 -2.79 6.78 17.99
N GLY A 391 -3.43 5.61 17.96
CA GLY A 391 -3.03 4.49 17.13
C GLY A 391 -1.93 3.67 17.77
N GLY A 392 -1.33 2.80 16.98
CA GLY A 392 -0.33 1.86 17.45
C GLY A 392 0.64 1.42 16.36
N ALA A 393 1.47 0.46 16.72
CA ALA A 393 2.44 -0.16 15.80
C ALA A 393 2.43 -1.69 15.98
N TYR A 394 2.54 -2.42 14.88
CA TYR A 394 2.94 -3.82 14.99
C TYR A 394 4.47 -3.95 15.02
N LEU A 395 4.96 -4.96 15.73
CA LEU A 395 6.38 -5.31 15.75
C LEU A 395 6.59 -6.63 15.00
N ALA A 396 7.66 -6.71 14.19
CA ALA A 396 7.95 -7.89 13.40
C ALA A 396 9.45 -8.18 13.32
N ALA A 397 9.82 -9.46 13.46
CA ALA A 397 11.16 -9.92 13.17
C ALA A 397 11.35 -10.04 11.66
N GLN A 398 12.21 -9.24 11.07
CA GLN A 398 12.43 -9.22 9.63
C GLN A 398 13.89 -9.40 9.28
N SER A 399 14.15 -10.33 8.36
CA SER A 399 15.38 -10.41 7.59
C SER A 399 15.29 -9.47 6.38
N ASN A 400 16.41 -8.83 6.03
CA ASN A 400 16.47 -7.93 4.88
C ASN A 400 16.52 -8.66 3.52
N GLY A 401 16.51 -10.00 3.51
CA GLY A 401 16.69 -10.80 2.30
C GLY A 401 18.14 -10.86 1.84
N ALA A 402 18.35 -11.33 0.61
CA ALA A 402 19.66 -11.66 0.08
C ALA A 402 20.38 -10.53 -0.67
N THR A 403 19.97 -9.29 -0.50
CA THR A 403 20.51 -8.13 -1.24
C THR A 403 21.75 -7.52 -0.56
N PRO A 404 22.99 -8.01 -0.80
CA PRO A 404 24.17 -7.55 -0.08
C PRO A 404 24.57 -6.10 -0.37
N ILE A 405 24.22 -5.56 -1.51
CA ILE A 405 24.53 -4.15 -1.84
C ILE A 405 23.55 -3.19 -1.16
N ARG A 406 22.29 -3.55 -1.08
CA ARG A 406 21.22 -2.67 -0.59
C ARG A 406 21.03 -2.74 0.92
N SER A 407 21.14 -3.91 1.49
CA SER A 407 20.68 -4.21 2.85
C SER A 407 21.80 -4.51 3.82
N ILE A 408 22.97 -3.89 3.64
CA ILE A 408 24.08 -4.07 4.56
C ILE A 408 23.78 -3.35 5.88
N ASN A 409 23.61 -4.15 6.93
CA ASN A 409 23.64 -3.67 8.30
C ASN A 409 25.05 -3.88 8.87
N VAL A 410 25.59 -2.85 9.50
CA VAL A 410 26.84 -2.91 10.25
C VAL A 410 26.60 -2.45 11.68
N PRO A 411 27.35 -2.97 12.66
CA PRO A 411 27.21 -2.56 14.05
C PRO A 411 27.45 -1.07 14.25
N PRO A 412 26.84 -0.44 15.26
CA PRO A 412 27.11 0.95 15.63
C PRO A 412 28.61 1.18 15.87
N GLY A 413 29.07 2.36 15.46
CA GLY A 413 30.49 2.74 15.54
C GLY A 413 31.36 2.28 14.36
N THR A 414 30.82 1.47 13.44
CA THR A 414 31.51 1.11 12.20
C THR A 414 31.66 2.35 11.32
N PRO A 415 32.85 2.61 10.75
CA PRO A 415 33.04 3.66 9.76
C PRO A 415 32.08 3.51 8.57
N ARG A 416 31.70 4.62 7.92
CA ARG A 416 30.74 4.59 6.81
C ARG A 416 31.33 4.08 5.48
N TRP A 417 32.65 3.91 5.40
CA TRP A 417 33.38 3.47 4.21
C TRP A 417 34.77 2.94 4.58
N GLY A 418 35.46 2.35 3.62
CA GLY A 418 36.85 1.87 3.79
C GLY A 418 36.95 0.40 4.20
N GLY A 419 38.16 -0.02 4.61
CA GLY A 419 38.51 -1.42 4.93
C GLY A 419 37.71 -1.96 6.11
N GLU A 420 37.58 -1.19 7.18
CA GLU A 420 36.84 -1.58 8.39
C GLU A 420 35.35 -1.76 8.09
N TRP A 421 34.75 -0.87 7.25
CA TRP A 421 33.38 -1.04 6.81
C TRP A 421 33.18 -2.34 6.03
N LYS A 422 34.09 -2.65 5.08
CA LYS A 422 34.03 -3.89 4.29
C LYS A 422 34.12 -5.14 5.16
N GLN A 423 35.02 -5.12 6.15
CA GLN A 423 35.16 -6.22 7.09
C GLN A 423 33.91 -6.40 7.95
N ALA A 424 33.40 -5.32 8.53
CA ALA A 424 32.17 -5.33 9.33
C ALA A 424 30.96 -5.80 8.50
N ALA A 425 30.84 -5.35 7.26
CA ALA A 425 29.79 -5.78 6.33
C ALA A 425 29.86 -7.28 6.06
N ALA A 426 31.02 -7.80 5.72
CA ALA A 426 31.22 -9.23 5.47
C ALA A 426 30.96 -10.10 6.71
N GLN A 427 31.47 -9.68 7.88
CA GLN A 427 31.30 -10.42 9.14
C GLN A 427 29.86 -10.46 9.62
N ASN A 428 29.11 -9.38 9.41
CA ASN A 428 27.77 -9.24 9.95
C ASN A 428 26.67 -9.55 8.92
N TYR A 429 26.96 -9.84 7.65
CA TYR A 429 25.98 -10.05 6.60
C TYR A 429 24.91 -11.09 6.98
N ASN A 430 25.32 -12.22 7.52
CA ASN A 430 24.45 -13.30 7.98
C ASN A 430 24.37 -13.44 9.51
N ARG A 431 24.79 -12.42 10.27
CA ARG A 431 24.81 -12.42 11.74
C ARG A 431 23.91 -11.34 12.34
N ASN A 432 22.90 -10.92 11.59
CA ASN A 432 21.98 -9.91 12.04
C ASN A 432 20.56 -10.16 11.57
N PHE A 433 19.60 -9.65 12.31
CA PHE A 433 18.24 -9.38 11.87
C PHE A 433 17.69 -8.16 12.64
N SER A 434 16.53 -7.67 12.27
CA SER A 434 15.94 -6.48 12.89
C SER A 434 14.53 -6.76 13.40
N ILE A 435 14.16 -6.09 14.48
CA ILE A 435 12.76 -5.90 14.85
C ILE A 435 12.31 -4.59 14.22
N TYR A 436 11.37 -4.66 13.30
CA TYR A 436 10.72 -3.49 12.69
C TYR A 436 9.48 -3.11 13.49
N ALA A 437 9.31 -1.81 13.68
CA ALA A 437 8.11 -1.20 14.24
C ALA A 437 7.45 -0.37 13.15
N HIS A 438 6.31 -0.84 12.66
CA HIS A 438 5.49 -0.11 11.70
C HIS A 438 4.29 0.47 12.43
N GLY A 439 4.16 1.80 12.43
CA GLY A 439 3.08 2.50 13.10
C GLY A 439 2.15 3.21 12.11
N GLY A 440 0.89 3.33 12.47
CA GLY A 440 -0.07 4.13 11.74
C GLY A 440 0.35 5.60 11.69
N CYS A 441 -0.04 6.29 10.63
CA CYS A 441 0.14 7.74 10.51
C CYS A 441 -1.23 8.40 10.43
N GLN A 442 -1.46 9.37 11.30
CA GLN A 442 -2.72 10.08 11.37
C GLN A 442 -2.78 11.19 10.32
N SER A 443 -3.97 11.40 9.77
CA SER A 443 -4.22 12.49 8.83
C SER A 443 -4.23 13.82 9.55
N ARG A 444 -3.53 14.81 8.99
CA ARG A 444 -3.34 16.13 9.60
C ARG A 444 -3.59 17.24 8.61
N ARG A 445 -4.04 18.39 9.12
CA ARG A 445 -4.32 19.59 8.33
C ARG A 445 -3.15 20.04 7.46
N GLY A 446 -1.92 19.92 7.96
CA GLY A 446 -0.70 20.33 7.26
C GLY A 446 -0.17 19.31 6.24
N ASN A 447 -0.74 18.10 6.18
CA ASN A 447 -0.30 17.03 5.28
C ASN A 447 -1.32 16.84 4.14
N TYR A 448 -0.96 17.27 2.93
CA TYR A 448 -1.89 17.32 1.82
C TYR A 448 -1.20 17.24 0.45
N LEU A 449 -2.01 17.04 -0.58
CA LEU A 449 -1.61 17.01 -1.98
C LEU A 449 -2.33 18.12 -2.73
N ASP A 450 -1.62 18.85 -3.58
CA ASP A 450 -2.18 19.85 -4.49
C ASP A 450 -1.39 19.89 -5.82
N LEU A 451 -1.75 20.78 -6.74
CA LEU A 451 -0.99 20.99 -7.97
C LEU A 451 0.08 22.06 -7.77
N ASP A 452 1.29 21.79 -8.25
CA ASP A 452 2.38 22.76 -8.20
C ASP A 452 2.13 23.89 -9.21
N PRO A 453 2.15 25.17 -8.79
CA PRO A 453 1.90 26.29 -9.68
C PRO A 453 3.02 26.54 -10.69
N THR A 454 4.23 26.04 -10.41
CA THR A 454 5.45 26.37 -11.17
C THR A 454 5.91 25.22 -12.05
N TYR A 455 6.01 24.02 -11.46
CA TYR A 455 6.63 22.87 -12.13
C TYR A 455 5.63 22.02 -12.90
N ARG A 456 6.07 21.52 -14.05
CA ARG A 456 5.23 20.77 -14.98
C ARG A 456 5.92 19.47 -15.41
N ASP A 457 5.12 18.49 -15.80
CA ASP A 457 5.61 17.23 -16.39
C ASP A 457 6.03 17.41 -17.86
N ALA A 458 6.46 16.32 -18.50
CA ALA A 458 6.88 16.30 -19.91
C ALA A 458 5.73 16.65 -20.89
N ASN A 459 4.48 16.60 -20.46
CA ASN A 459 3.31 16.96 -21.28
C ASN A 459 2.83 18.40 -21.00
N GLY A 460 3.55 19.16 -20.16
CA GLY A 460 3.19 20.53 -19.79
C GLY A 460 2.11 20.64 -18.71
N LEU A 461 1.70 19.55 -18.08
CA LEU A 461 0.70 19.55 -17.01
C LEU A 461 1.35 19.83 -15.66
N PRO A 462 0.68 20.52 -14.71
CA PRO A 462 1.18 20.74 -13.37
C PRO A 462 1.59 19.43 -12.69
N LEU A 463 2.76 19.42 -12.04
CA LEU A 463 3.15 18.31 -11.18
C LEU A 463 2.27 18.26 -9.93
N LEU A 464 2.08 17.07 -9.39
CA LEU A 464 1.53 16.94 -8.05
C LEU A 464 2.53 17.46 -7.04
N ARG A 465 2.07 18.29 -6.09
CA ARG A 465 2.87 18.76 -4.96
C ARG A 465 2.45 18.06 -3.69
N MET A 466 3.43 17.50 -2.99
CA MET A 466 3.26 16.88 -1.70
C MET A 466 3.79 17.81 -0.61
N THR A 467 2.94 18.15 0.35
CA THR A 467 3.32 18.81 1.60
C THR A 467 3.14 17.79 2.72
N PHE A 468 4.23 17.37 3.37
CA PHE A 468 4.19 16.33 4.39
C PHE A 468 5.35 16.41 5.38
N ASP A 469 5.02 16.33 6.67
CA ASP A 469 6.00 16.08 7.73
C ASP A 469 5.38 15.22 8.84
N TRP A 470 6.25 14.62 9.65
CA TRP A 470 5.82 13.87 10.83
C TRP A 470 5.23 14.81 11.87
N GLY A 471 4.15 14.35 12.52
CA GLY A 471 3.59 15.01 13.68
C GLY A 471 4.20 14.53 14.99
N GLU A 472 3.82 15.20 16.06
CA GLU A 472 4.17 14.79 17.42
C GLU A 472 3.60 13.40 17.74
N ASN A 473 2.41 13.09 17.23
CA ASN A 473 1.79 11.77 17.33
C ASN A 473 2.72 10.65 16.82
N GLU A 474 3.23 10.78 15.59
CA GLU A 474 4.09 9.79 14.94
C GLU A 474 5.46 9.68 15.66
N GLN A 475 5.99 10.80 16.16
CA GLN A 475 7.24 10.81 16.93
C GLN A 475 7.11 10.06 18.25
N ARG A 476 6.05 10.32 19.01
CA ARG A 476 5.77 9.65 20.29
C ARG A 476 5.46 8.17 20.10
N LEU A 477 4.60 7.84 19.14
CA LEU A 477 4.28 6.45 18.78
C LEU A 477 5.53 5.66 18.41
N SER A 478 6.39 6.24 17.54
CA SER A 478 7.63 5.59 17.11
C SER A 478 8.62 5.39 18.27
N ALA A 479 8.76 6.35 19.17
CA ALA A 479 9.59 6.22 20.36
C ALA A 479 9.09 5.09 21.27
N TYR A 480 7.79 5.06 21.56
CA TYR A 480 7.15 3.99 22.32
C TYR A 480 7.37 2.60 21.68
N ALA A 481 7.14 2.49 20.37
CA ALA A 481 7.32 1.22 19.67
C ALA A 481 8.78 0.72 19.68
N ILE A 482 9.77 1.64 19.62
CA ILE A 482 11.19 1.29 19.79
C ILE A 482 11.48 0.77 21.19
N GLU A 483 10.93 1.39 22.24
CA GLU A 483 11.09 0.89 23.61
C GLU A 483 10.58 -0.55 23.74
N ARG A 484 9.40 -0.84 23.21
CA ARG A 484 8.84 -2.21 23.21
C ARG A 484 9.70 -3.18 22.38
N ALA A 485 10.23 -2.73 21.24
CA ALA A 485 11.15 -3.55 20.44
C ALA A 485 12.48 -3.83 21.18
N LEU A 486 12.99 -2.85 21.95
CA LEU A 486 14.20 -3.01 22.74
C LEU A 486 14.02 -4.00 23.92
N GLU A 487 12.84 -4.05 24.54
CA GLU A 487 12.52 -5.04 25.57
C GLU A 487 12.65 -6.46 25.01
N ILE A 488 12.04 -6.71 23.85
CA ILE A 488 12.15 -8.01 23.16
C ILE A 488 13.60 -8.29 22.74
N ALA A 489 14.29 -7.31 22.15
CA ALA A 489 15.66 -7.45 21.68
C ALA A 489 16.63 -7.82 22.80
N LYS A 490 16.49 -7.24 23.99
CA LYS A 490 17.30 -7.56 25.16
C LYS A 490 17.19 -9.03 25.58
N LEU A 491 15.99 -9.61 25.52
CA LEU A 491 15.75 -11.02 25.85
C LEU A 491 16.36 -11.97 24.79
N ILE A 492 16.41 -11.55 23.53
CA ILE A 492 17.07 -12.33 22.46
C ILE A 492 18.61 -12.38 22.67
N GLY A 493 19.18 -11.38 23.35
CA GLY A 493 20.59 -11.37 23.77
C GLY A 493 21.59 -11.13 22.63
N PRO A 494 21.44 -10.08 21.80
CA PRO A 494 22.46 -9.75 20.80
C PRO A 494 23.73 -9.19 21.42
N ALA A 495 24.89 -9.38 20.75
CA ALA A 495 26.15 -8.78 21.14
C ALA A 495 26.16 -7.24 21.00
N LYS A 496 25.47 -6.73 19.98
CA LYS A 496 25.32 -5.28 19.74
C LYS A 496 23.92 -4.94 19.25
N LEU A 497 23.45 -3.74 19.60
CA LEU A 497 22.18 -3.17 19.18
C LEU A 497 22.38 -1.88 18.39
N GLY A 498 21.71 -1.76 17.24
CA GLY A 498 21.61 -0.53 16.48
C GLY A 498 20.16 -0.01 16.47
N VAL A 499 19.93 1.14 17.07
CA VAL A 499 18.60 1.76 17.11
C VAL A 499 18.46 2.75 15.96
N HIS A 500 17.41 2.60 15.17
CA HIS A 500 17.08 3.47 14.05
C HIS A 500 15.70 4.08 14.28
N PRO A 501 15.62 5.23 14.98
CA PRO A 501 14.36 5.90 15.27
C PRO A 501 13.77 6.54 14.01
N LEU A 502 12.50 6.94 14.09
CA LEU A 502 11.89 7.82 13.11
C LEU A 502 12.71 9.13 13.03
N SER A 503 12.97 9.61 11.82
CA SER A 503 13.63 10.90 11.63
C SER A 503 12.77 12.04 12.20
N LYS A 504 13.41 13.09 12.75
CA LYS A 504 12.67 14.26 13.27
C LYS A 504 11.86 14.96 12.17
N THR A 505 12.43 15.04 10.98
CA THR A 505 11.79 15.62 9.79
C THR A 505 11.70 14.53 8.72
N TYR A 506 10.58 14.47 8.04
CA TYR A 506 10.38 13.51 6.95
C TYR A 506 11.32 13.84 5.77
N SER A 507 11.86 12.79 5.17
CA SER A 507 12.56 12.87 3.89
C SER A 507 11.99 11.84 2.93
N ILE A 508 11.72 12.27 1.70
CA ILE A 508 11.21 11.42 0.63
C ILE A 508 12.29 10.49 0.05
N VAL A 509 13.58 10.81 0.26
CA VAL A 509 14.71 10.12 -0.39
C VAL A 509 14.98 8.72 0.18
N PRO A 510 15.11 8.51 1.50
CA PRO A 510 15.33 7.17 2.02
C PRO A 510 14.06 6.32 1.94
N TYR A 511 14.22 5.06 1.51
CA TYR A 511 13.11 4.12 1.49
C TYR A 511 12.65 3.79 2.92
N GLN A 512 11.37 3.93 3.16
CA GLN A 512 10.71 3.55 4.42
C GLN A 512 9.62 2.52 4.18
N SER A 513 8.62 2.85 3.37
CA SER A 513 7.56 1.97 2.87
C SER A 513 6.99 2.53 1.58
N THR A 514 6.06 1.83 0.93
CA THR A 514 5.31 2.34 -0.22
C THR A 514 3.83 2.60 0.13
N HIS A 515 3.54 2.78 1.42
CA HIS A 515 2.20 2.80 1.97
C HIS A 515 1.62 4.23 2.02
N ASN A 516 1.46 4.84 0.85
CA ASN A 516 0.83 6.16 0.68
C ASN A 516 -0.68 6.01 0.60
N VAL A 517 -1.40 6.81 1.36
CA VAL A 517 -2.86 6.81 1.38
C VAL A 517 -3.43 8.22 1.38
N GLY A 518 -4.72 8.34 1.09
CA GLY A 518 -5.44 9.61 1.17
C GLY A 518 -5.36 10.47 -0.09
N GLY A 519 -5.88 11.66 -0.01
CA GLY A 519 -6.00 12.60 -1.14
C GLY A 519 -7.33 12.52 -1.89
N ALA A 520 -8.05 11.40 -1.78
CA ALA A 520 -9.41 11.23 -2.30
C ALA A 520 -10.26 10.46 -1.28
N ALA A 521 -10.17 10.85 -0.01
CA ALA A 521 -10.71 10.10 1.12
C ALA A 521 -12.21 9.79 0.99
N MET A 522 -12.57 8.57 1.39
CA MET A 522 -13.95 8.13 1.53
C MET A 522 -14.55 8.56 2.87
N GLY A 523 -15.87 8.61 2.94
CA GLY A 523 -16.60 8.95 4.16
C GLY A 523 -18.09 9.03 3.94
N ALA A 524 -18.83 9.27 5.02
CA ALA A 524 -20.28 9.39 4.99
C ALA A 524 -20.77 10.81 4.66
N ASP A 525 -19.87 11.82 4.72
CA ASP A 525 -20.20 13.22 4.53
C ASP A 525 -19.44 13.82 3.34
N PRO A 526 -20.15 14.31 2.28
CA PRO A 526 -19.51 14.95 1.13
C PRO A 526 -18.74 16.23 1.48
N ALA A 527 -19.00 16.86 2.62
CA ALA A 527 -18.26 18.03 3.07
C ALA A 527 -16.82 17.69 3.51
N THR A 528 -16.55 16.42 3.86
CA THR A 528 -15.27 15.95 4.38
C THR A 528 -14.64 14.84 3.55
N SER A 529 -15.33 14.31 2.55
CA SER A 529 -14.88 13.20 1.71
C SER A 529 -15.08 13.47 0.22
N VAL A 530 -14.25 12.83 -0.61
CA VAL A 530 -14.32 12.90 -2.08
C VAL A 530 -15.30 11.86 -2.62
N VAL A 531 -15.33 10.70 -1.99
CA VAL A 531 -16.13 9.55 -2.39
C VAL A 531 -16.94 9.00 -1.21
N ASN A 532 -18.07 8.37 -1.51
CA ASN A 532 -18.89 7.65 -0.53
C ASN A 532 -18.29 6.28 -0.17
N LYS A 533 -18.99 5.48 0.65
CA LYS A 533 -18.52 4.15 1.07
C LYS A 533 -18.36 3.13 -0.08
N TYR A 534 -18.99 3.37 -1.23
CA TYR A 534 -18.84 2.56 -2.45
C TYR A 534 -17.71 3.06 -3.36
N LEU A 535 -16.94 4.04 -2.92
CA LEU A 535 -15.88 4.72 -3.66
C LEU A 535 -16.39 5.48 -4.89
N GLN A 536 -17.67 5.81 -4.92
CA GLN A 536 -18.29 6.66 -5.93
C GLN A 536 -18.09 8.14 -5.60
N SER A 537 -17.70 8.95 -6.58
CA SER A 537 -17.56 10.40 -6.42
C SER A 537 -18.89 11.05 -6.06
N TRP A 538 -18.87 11.94 -5.07
CA TRP A 538 -20.03 12.74 -4.71
C TRP A 538 -20.41 13.74 -5.80
N ASP A 539 -19.41 14.33 -6.48
CA ASP A 539 -19.62 15.39 -7.47
C ASP A 539 -19.96 14.87 -8.86
N VAL A 540 -19.40 13.70 -9.24
CA VAL A 540 -19.55 13.10 -10.57
C VAL A 540 -19.90 11.62 -10.41
N PRO A 541 -21.21 11.27 -10.31
CA PRO A 541 -21.65 9.94 -9.90
C PRO A 541 -21.26 8.77 -10.81
N ASN A 542 -20.85 9.03 -12.05
CA ASN A 542 -20.29 8.00 -12.95
C ASN A 542 -18.75 7.96 -12.94
N VAL A 543 -18.13 8.49 -11.87
CA VAL A 543 -16.70 8.32 -11.58
C VAL A 543 -16.55 7.59 -10.25
N PHE A 544 -15.75 6.52 -10.24
CA PHE A 544 -15.34 5.79 -9.03
C PHE A 544 -13.84 5.97 -8.84
N VAL A 545 -13.39 6.14 -7.58
CA VAL A 545 -11.97 6.35 -7.27
C VAL A 545 -11.52 5.26 -6.29
N VAL A 546 -10.86 4.25 -6.82
CA VAL A 546 -10.55 3.01 -6.10
C VAL A 546 -9.06 2.89 -5.80
N GLY A 547 -8.75 2.47 -4.60
CA GLY A 547 -7.37 2.26 -4.13
C GLY A 547 -7.07 3.03 -2.85
N ALA A 548 -5.82 3.06 -2.44
CA ALA A 548 -5.40 3.67 -1.18
C ALA A 548 -5.60 5.20 -1.12
N SER A 549 -5.83 5.86 -2.26
CA SER A 549 -6.23 7.27 -2.28
C SER A 549 -7.54 7.54 -1.52
N ALA A 550 -8.41 6.52 -1.42
CA ALA A 550 -9.70 6.63 -0.73
C ALA A 550 -9.61 6.46 0.80
N PHE A 551 -8.46 6.11 1.35
CA PHE A 551 -8.31 5.91 2.80
C PHE A 551 -8.29 7.25 3.54
N PRO A 552 -9.12 7.43 4.59
CA PRO A 552 -9.15 8.68 5.37
C PRO A 552 -7.88 8.90 6.21
N GLN A 553 -7.22 7.83 6.65
CA GLN A 553 -5.93 7.79 7.35
C GLN A 553 -5.25 6.44 7.11
N ASN A 554 -3.99 6.30 7.52
CA ASN A 554 -3.27 5.04 7.38
C ASN A 554 -3.24 4.24 8.69
N SER A 555 -3.35 2.93 8.54
CA SER A 555 -3.14 1.95 9.61
C SER A 555 -1.65 1.63 9.79
N ALA A 556 -1.30 0.97 10.90
CA ALA A 556 -0.01 0.29 11.04
C ALA A 556 0.12 -0.88 10.05
N ASN A 557 -0.98 -1.53 9.67
CA ASN A 557 -0.99 -2.65 8.73
C ASN A 557 -0.78 -2.19 7.28
N PRO A 558 -0.08 -3.00 6.45
CA PRO A 558 0.09 -2.71 5.03
C PRO A 558 -1.25 -2.59 4.29
N PRO A 559 -1.45 -1.58 3.41
CA PRO A 559 -2.77 -1.24 2.85
C PRO A 559 -3.25 -2.17 1.74
N THR A 560 -2.39 -3.02 1.15
CA THR A 560 -2.69 -3.74 -0.10
C THR A 560 -3.91 -4.66 0.01
N LEU A 561 -4.08 -5.37 1.15
CA LEU A 561 -5.22 -6.26 1.32
C LEU A 561 -6.54 -5.47 1.36
N THR A 562 -6.56 -4.34 2.06
CA THR A 562 -7.71 -3.44 2.12
C THR A 562 -8.02 -2.82 0.76
N VAL A 563 -7.00 -2.46 -0.04
CA VAL A 563 -7.18 -2.02 -1.44
C VAL A 563 -7.88 -3.09 -2.28
N GLY A 564 -7.49 -4.35 -2.11
CA GLY A 564 -8.10 -5.47 -2.83
C GLY A 564 -9.55 -5.74 -2.40
N ALA A 565 -9.82 -5.72 -1.10
CA ALA A 565 -11.17 -5.88 -0.55
C ALA A 565 -12.11 -4.77 -1.03
N LEU A 566 -11.66 -3.51 -0.99
CA LEU A 566 -12.43 -2.38 -1.52
C LEU A 566 -12.66 -2.46 -3.04
N ALA A 567 -11.73 -3.03 -3.80
CA ALA A 567 -11.93 -3.23 -5.23
C ALA A 567 -13.05 -4.27 -5.50
N CYS A 568 -13.11 -5.35 -4.73
CA CYS A 568 -14.20 -6.33 -4.79
C CYS A 568 -15.53 -5.70 -4.35
N TRP A 569 -15.55 -4.99 -3.21
CA TRP A 569 -16.71 -4.24 -2.72
C TRP A 569 -17.29 -3.28 -3.77
N THR A 570 -16.43 -2.45 -4.36
CA THR A 570 -16.84 -1.48 -5.40
C THR A 570 -17.33 -2.18 -6.66
N ALA A 571 -16.70 -3.30 -7.05
CA ALA A 571 -17.14 -4.07 -8.22
C ALA A 571 -18.56 -4.59 -8.05
N ASP A 572 -18.92 -5.13 -6.87
CA ASP A 572 -20.27 -5.60 -6.58
C ASP A 572 -21.26 -4.43 -6.53
N ALA A 573 -20.93 -3.34 -5.86
CA ALA A 573 -21.77 -2.14 -5.85
C ALA A 573 -22.05 -1.59 -7.27
N ILE A 574 -21.04 -1.64 -8.16
CA ILE A 574 -21.24 -1.25 -9.56
C ILE A 574 -22.15 -2.25 -10.27
N LYS A 575 -21.91 -3.55 -10.17
CA LYS A 575 -22.69 -4.60 -10.85
C LYS A 575 -24.14 -4.63 -10.41
N ASP A 576 -24.34 -4.64 -9.09
CA ASP A 576 -25.64 -4.98 -8.52
C ASP A 576 -26.55 -3.75 -8.35
N GLU A 577 -25.94 -2.56 -8.15
CA GLU A 577 -26.73 -1.36 -7.88
C GLU A 577 -26.56 -0.29 -8.98
N TYR A 578 -25.32 0.13 -9.30
CA TYR A 578 -25.10 1.24 -10.20
C TYR A 578 -25.54 0.93 -11.64
N LEU A 579 -25.14 -0.21 -12.20
CA LEU A 579 -25.49 -0.59 -13.58
C LEU A 579 -26.97 -0.87 -13.75
N ALA A 580 -27.65 -1.39 -12.72
CA ALA A 580 -29.10 -1.59 -12.73
C ALA A 580 -29.86 -0.26 -12.81
N LYS A 581 -29.38 0.77 -12.11
CA LYS A 581 -29.95 2.12 -12.11
C LYS A 581 -28.86 3.15 -11.84
N PRO A 582 -28.24 3.75 -12.87
CA PRO A 582 -27.19 4.77 -12.70
C PRO A 582 -27.70 5.96 -11.89
N ARG A 583 -27.11 6.14 -10.68
CA ARG A 583 -27.46 7.19 -9.71
C ARG A 583 -26.37 7.30 -8.64
N PRO A 584 -26.36 8.35 -7.82
CA PRO A 584 -25.60 8.33 -6.57
C PRO A 584 -26.04 7.13 -5.71
N LEU A 585 -25.09 6.32 -5.27
CA LEU A 585 -25.30 5.21 -4.33
C LEU A 585 -25.33 5.77 -2.90
N ALA A 586 -26.20 5.24 -2.04
CA ALA A 586 -26.43 5.74 -0.68
C ALA A 586 -25.86 4.80 0.38
#